data_428c9ea0edd460d50eea66679a366f85
#
_entry.id   428c9ea0edd460d50eea66679a366f85
#
_cell.length_a   1.000
_cell.length_b   1.000
_cell.length_c   1.000
_cell.angle_alpha   90.00
_cell.angle_beta   90.00
_cell.angle_gamma   90.00
#
_symmetry.space_group_name_H-M   'P 1'
#
loop_
_entity.id
_entity.type
_entity.pdbx_description
1 polymer ?
#
loop_
_entity_poly.entity_id
_entity_poly.type
_entity_poly.pdbx_seq_one_letter_code
_entity_poly.pdbx_strand_id
1 'polypeptide(L)'
;AHKMPPESRNKPSGGIFVFRYLFRREKVWYTETDNSEFVEVSMIVPVDETNLLQAATIHSISWKESHRAFCTPDFIETHTPDRQREYLRNKMNNGTKLYMLVEEKPIGVVSVTKGLIEDLYILPDMQNMGYGTKLLLYAVGQCTDTSTLWILENNVNAERLYRRIGFKETGRKNAITNKLDEIEFALT
;
A
#
# COMPACT_ATOMS: atom_id res chain seq x y z
N ALA A 1 -32.90 3.32 15.59
CA ALA A 1 -33.00 1.89 15.31
C ALA A 1 -32.87 1.69 13.79
N HIS A 2 -31.69 1.31 13.29
CA HIS A 2 -31.51 0.99 11.87
C HIS A 2 -31.61 -0.53 11.73
N LYS A 3 -32.61 -0.96 10.96
CA LYS A 3 -32.78 -2.36 10.60
C LYS A 3 -31.74 -2.80 9.59
N MET A 4 -31.06 -3.92 9.90
CA MET A 4 -30.18 -4.65 8.97
C MET A 4 -30.99 -5.29 7.83
N PRO A 5 -30.49 -5.29 6.59
CA PRO A 5 -31.08 -6.09 5.50
C PRO A 5 -30.58 -7.55 5.57
N PRO A 6 -31.32 -8.52 4.99
CA PRO A 6 -31.10 -9.94 5.17
C PRO A 6 -29.92 -10.51 4.38
N GLU A 7 -29.36 -11.55 4.96
CA GLU A 7 -28.17 -12.33 4.60
C GLU A 7 -28.29 -13.12 3.28
N SER A 8 -27.15 -13.26 2.59
CA SER A 8 -26.88 -14.45 1.77
C SER A 8 -25.75 -15.26 2.42
N ARG A 9 -26.11 -16.40 3.02
CA ARG A 9 -25.18 -17.34 3.65
C ARG A 9 -24.62 -18.29 2.63
N ASN A 10 -23.30 -18.30 2.42
CA ASN A 10 -22.56 -19.44 1.93
C ASN A 10 -21.50 -19.79 2.98
N LYS A 11 -21.64 -20.95 3.62
CA LYS A 11 -20.68 -21.50 4.58
C LYS A 11 -19.61 -22.30 3.87
N PRO A 12 -18.31 -21.93 3.96
CA PRO A 12 -17.23 -22.91 3.88
C PRO A 12 -16.89 -23.43 5.27
N SER A 13 -16.66 -24.71 5.39
CA SER A 13 -16.25 -25.38 6.61
C SER A 13 -14.82 -24.98 6.99
N GLY A 14 -14.65 -24.23 8.10
CA GLY A 14 -13.35 -23.82 8.65
C GLY A 14 -13.15 -22.30 8.70
N GLY A 15 -13.79 -21.69 9.57
CA GLY A 15 -13.51 -20.64 10.53
C GLY A 15 -12.93 -19.28 10.15
N ILE A 16 -13.21 -18.58 9.05
CA ILE A 16 -13.14 -17.11 9.02
C ILE A 16 -14.26 -16.61 8.13
N PHE A 17 -15.19 -15.85 8.72
CA PHE A 17 -16.26 -15.20 7.97
C PHE A 17 -15.77 -13.81 7.53
N VAL A 18 -15.81 -13.54 6.23
CA VAL A 18 -15.52 -12.22 5.67
C VAL A 18 -16.83 -11.65 5.16
N PHE A 19 -17.34 -10.61 5.81
CA PHE A 19 -18.50 -9.87 5.33
C PHE A 19 -18.08 -8.67 4.51
N ARG A 20 -18.73 -8.48 3.36
CA ARG A 20 -18.56 -7.31 2.51
C ARG A 20 -19.75 -6.39 2.68
N TYR A 21 -19.54 -5.23 3.32
CA TYR A 21 -20.51 -4.15 3.35
C TYR A 21 -20.11 -3.02 2.41
N LEU A 22 -21.07 -2.55 1.61
CA LEU A 22 -20.95 -1.32 0.82
C LEU A 22 -21.55 -0.17 1.65
N PHE A 23 -20.69 0.64 2.26
CA PHE A 23 -21.10 1.87 2.87
C PHE A 23 -20.56 3.04 2.05
N ARG A 24 -21.44 3.79 1.36
CA ARG A 24 -21.13 5.01 0.58
C ARG A 24 -19.91 4.91 -0.36
N ARG A 25 -19.84 3.86 -1.22
CA ARG A 25 -18.76 3.60 -2.18
C ARG A 25 -17.42 3.06 -1.61
N GLU A 26 -17.33 2.76 -0.33
CA GLU A 26 -16.14 2.20 0.29
C GLU A 26 -16.30 0.69 0.53
N LYS A 27 -15.24 -0.08 0.25
CA LYS A 27 -15.20 -1.51 0.54
C LYS A 27 -14.62 -1.69 1.94
N VAL A 28 -15.50 -1.94 2.92
CA VAL A 28 -15.10 -2.25 4.29
C VAL A 28 -15.09 -3.77 4.46
N TRP A 29 -14.01 -4.31 4.99
CA TRP A 29 -13.87 -5.73 5.29
C TRP A 29 -13.95 -5.94 6.79
N TYR A 30 -14.84 -6.81 7.23
CA TYR A 30 -14.97 -7.21 8.64
C TYR A 30 -14.64 -8.70 8.77
N THR A 31 -13.94 -9.07 9.83
CA THR A 31 -13.80 -10.45 10.26
C THR A 31 -14.60 -10.65 11.53
N GLU A 32 -15.48 -11.66 11.55
CA GLU A 32 -16.21 -12.08 12.73
C GLU A 32 -15.38 -13.16 13.45
N THR A 33 -15.08 -12.96 14.72
CA THR A 33 -14.52 -13.99 15.58
C THR A 33 -15.64 -14.65 16.36
N ASP A 34 -15.47 -15.91 16.80
CA ASP A 34 -16.49 -16.71 17.53
C ASP A 34 -17.02 -16.06 18.81
N ASN A 35 -16.43 -14.95 19.26
CA ASN A 35 -16.80 -14.23 20.48
C ASN A 35 -17.62 -12.95 20.24
N SER A 36 -18.24 -12.73 19.08
CA SER A 36 -19.05 -11.54 18.75
C SER A 36 -18.37 -10.17 19.05
N GLU A 37 -17.07 -10.12 19.14
CA GLU A 37 -16.33 -8.88 19.15
C GLU A 37 -16.10 -8.41 17.69
N PHE A 38 -16.65 -7.23 17.35
CA PHE A 38 -16.35 -6.55 16.09
C PHE A 38 -14.92 -6.02 16.18
N VAL A 39 -13.98 -6.73 15.57
CA VAL A 39 -12.64 -6.20 15.40
C VAL A 39 -12.68 -5.18 14.27
N GLU A 40 -12.34 -3.95 14.58
CA GLU A 40 -12.21 -2.89 13.58
C GLU A 40 -11.11 -3.30 12.58
N VAL A 41 -11.54 -3.56 11.34
CA VAL A 41 -10.63 -4.06 10.30
C VAL A 41 -10.09 -2.87 9.53
N SER A 42 -8.78 -2.81 9.39
CA SER A 42 -8.12 -1.80 8.58
C SER A 42 -8.77 -1.65 7.19
N MET A 43 -9.08 -0.40 6.81
CA MET A 43 -9.65 -0.05 5.52
C MET A 43 -8.58 0.38 4.52
N ILE A 44 -8.79 0.08 3.23
CA ILE A 44 -8.02 0.68 2.15
C ILE A 44 -8.97 1.56 1.35
N VAL A 45 -8.67 2.86 1.37
CA VAL A 45 -9.49 3.89 0.71
C VAL A 45 -8.75 4.50 -0.48
N PRO A 46 -9.45 4.93 -1.54
CA PRO A 46 -8.83 5.70 -2.60
C PRO A 46 -8.37 7.06 -2.05
N VAL A 47 -7.26 7.55 -2.62
CA VAL A 47 -6.76 8.89 -2.35
C VAL A 47 -7.38 9.86 -3.36
N ASP A 48 -7.88 10.97 -2.86
CA ASP A 48 -8.38 12.11 -3.62
C ASP A 48 -7.89 13.43 -2.99
N GLU A 49 -8.30 14.58 -3.51
CA GLU A 49 -7.85 15.88 -3.00
C GLU A 49 -8.19 16.12 -1.51
N THR A 50 -9.19 15.45 -0.96
CA THR A 50 -9.63 15.64 0.44
C THR A 50 -8.69 14.97 1.45
N ASN A 51 -8.01 13.90 1.05
CA ASN A 51 -7.11 13.11 1.91
C ASN A 51 -5.66 13.04 1.38
N LEU A 52 -5.35 13.71 0.27
CA LEU A 52 -4.04 13.69 -0.39
C LEU A 52 -2.89 14.14 0.53
N LEU A 53 -3.12 15.13 1.42
CA LEU A 53 -2.09 15.57 2.36
C LEU A 53 -1.73 14.47 3.37
N GLN A 54 -2.70 13.66 3.79
CA GLN A 54 -2.45 12.53 4.68
C GLN A 54 -1.58 11.47 3.98
N ALA A 55 -1.92 11.11 2.74
CA ALA A 55 -1.12 10.20 1.92
C ALA A 55 0.31 10.73 1.70
N ALA A 56 0.45 12.02 1.39
CA ALA A 56 1.73 12.69 1.20
C ALA A 56 2.58 12.73 2.49
N THR A 57 1.94 12.86 3.65
CA THR A 57 2.63 12.83 4.94
C THR A 57 3.20 11.45 5.21
N ILE A 58 2.43 10.38 4.99
CA ILE A 58 2.91 8.99 5.10
C ILE A 58 4.07 8.75 4.13
N HIS A 59 3.90 9.17 2.87
CA HIS A 59 4.94 9.05 1.85
C HIS A 59 6.23 9.74 2.28
N SER A 60 6.15 11.01 2.72
CA SER A 60 7.29 11.80 3.18
C SER A 60 8.05 11.11 4.33
N ILE A 61 7.35 10.71 5.38
CA ILE A 61 7.94 10.07 6.56
C ILE A 61 8.63 8.76 6.17
N SER A 62 7.94 7.89 5.45
CA SER A 62 8.42 6.55 5.12
C SER A 62 9.54 6.60 4.07
N TRP A 63 9.46 7.52 3.11
CA TRP A 63 10.53 7.74 2.13
C TRP A 63 11.81 8.21 2.81
N LYS A 64 11.74 9.22 3.69
CA LYS A 64 12.89 9.72 4.45
C LYS A 64 13.57 8.61 5.23
N GLU A 65 12.79 7.77 5.92
CA GLU A 65 13.34 6.66 6.70
C GLU A 65 14.02 5.62 5.81
N SER A 66 13.39 5.21 4.72
CA SER A 66 13.93 4.20 3.80
C SER A 66 15.19 4.65 3.05
N HIS A 67 15.39 5.97 2.87
CA HIS A 67 16.50 6.55 2.11
C HIS A 67 17.60 7.14 2.98
N ARG A 68 17.44 7.12 4.31
CA ARG A 68 18.40 7.72 5.27
C ARG A 68 19.81 7.16 5.16
N ALA A 69 19.97 5.89 4.78
CA ALA A 69 21.26 5.23 4.72
C ALA A 69 22.11 5.62 3.49
N PHE A 70 21.50 6.22 2.44
CA PHE A 70 22.21 6.48 1.17
C PHE A 70 21.95 7.86 0.56
N CYS A 71 21.13 8.68 1.19
CA CYS A 71 20.96 10.07 0.79
C CYS A 71 21.58 11.02 1.82
N THR A 72 22.00 12.20 1.36
CA THR A 72 22.49 13.23 2.27
C THR A 72 21.36 13.80 3.12
N PRO A 73 21.62 14.23 4.38
CA PRO A 73 20.58 14.81 5.24
C PRO A 73 19.83 15.97 4.57
N ASP A 74 20.54 16.88 3.91
CA ASP A 74 19.94 18.04 3.23
C ASP A 74 18.97 17.60 2.11
N PHE A 75 19.33 16.56 1.34
CA PHE A 75 18.45 16.02 0.32
C PHE A 75 17.20 15.35 0.92
N ILE A 76 17.36 14.59 2.00
CA ILE A 76 16.24 13.97 2.73
C ILE A 76 15.25 15.02 3.21
N GLU A 77 15.74 16.14 3.78
CA GLU A 77 14.87 17.20 4.29
C GLU A 77 14.07 17.92 3.19
N THR A 78 14.50 17.83 1.93
CA THR A 78 13.68 18.36 0.81
C THR A 78 12.40 17.57 0.56
N HIS A 79 12.25 16.34 1.08
CA HIS A 79 11.08 15.49 0.90
C HIS A 79 9.99 15.81 1.93
N THR A 80 9.54 17.07 1.94
CA THR A 80 8.48 17.55 2.82
C THR A 80 7.10 16.98 2.42
N PRO A 81 6.11 16.93 3.33
CA PRO A 81 4.74 16.54 2.98
C PRO A 81 4.15 17.35 1.82
N ASP A 82 4.40 18.66 1.76
CA ASP A 82 3.90 19.52 0.68
C ASP A 82 4.52 19.15 -0.67
N ARG A 83 5.84 18.91 -0.73
CA ARG A 83 6.49 18.44 -1.95
C ARG A 83 5.96 17.09 -2.39
N GLN A 84 5.75 16.17 -1.44
CA GLN A 84 5.18 14.86 -1.74
C GLN A 84 3.71 14.97 -2.18
N ARG A 85 2.95 15.93 -1.65
CA ARG A 85 1.60 16.20 -2.11
C ARG A 85 1.56 16.60 -3.59
N GLU A 86 2.44 17.49 -4.02
CA GLU A 86 2.55 17.85 -5.43
C GLU A 86 2.99 16.68 -6.32
N TYR A 87 3.95 15.89 -5.85
CA TYR A 87 4.40 14.68 -6.55
C TYR A 87 3.24 13.69 -6.76
N LEU A 88 2.51 13.36 -5.69
CA LEU A 88 1.39 12.42 -5.75
C LEU A 88 0.22 12.98 -6.57
N ARG A 89 -0.07 14.30 -6.48
CA ARG A 89 -1.08 14.96 -7.31
C ARG A 89 -0.73 14.84 -8.79
N ASN A 90 0.51 15.07 -9.16
CA ASN A 90 0.96 14.92 -10.55
C ASN A 90 0.83 13.48 -11.05
N LYS A 91 1.11 12.48 -10.22
CA LYS A 91 0.86 11.06 -10.55
C LYS A 91 -0.64 10.82 -10.80
N MET A 92 -1.52 11.29 -9.92
CA MET A 92 -2.97 11.16 -10.09
C MET A 92 -3.46 11.81 -11.38
N ASN A 93 -2.99 13.01 -11.70
CA ASN A 93 -3.33 13.72 -12.94
C ASN A 93 -2.88 12.96 -14.20
N ASN A 94 -1.84 12.14 -14.09
CA ASN A 94 -1.34 11.26 -15.15
C ASN A 94 -1.97 9.84 -15.14
N GLY A 95 -3.05 9.65 -14.38
CA GLY A 95 -3.85 8.42 -14.38
C GLY A 95 -3.38 7.36 -13.38
N THR A 96 -2.42 7.66 -12.51
CA THR A 96 -2.05 6.78 -11.40
C THR A 96 -3.17 6.75 -10.36
N LYS A 97 -3.54 5.57 -9.90
CA LYS A 97 -4.47 5.36 -8.79
C LYS A 97 -3.67 5.27 -7.50
N LEU A 98 -4.04 6.08 -6.51
CA LEU A 98 -3.44 6.04 -5.18
C LEU A 98 -4.44 5.46 -4.18
N TYR A 99 -3.91 4.70 -3.23
CA TYR A 99 -4.69 4.10 -2.14
C TYR A 99 -3.98 4.30 -0.82
N MET A 100 -4.76 4.47 0.23
CA MET A 100 -4.28 4.70 1.59
C MET A 100 -4.86 3.65 2.53
N LEU A 101 -3.99 3.02 3.32
CA LEU A 101 -4.37 2.09 4.37
C LEU A 101 -4.64 2.87 5.65
N VAL A 102 -5.83 2.67 6.20
CA VAL A 102 -6.33 3.35 7.40
C VAL A 102 -6.70 2.31 8.45
N GLU A 103 -6.15 2.44 9.62
CA GLU A 103 -6.58 1.87 10.90
C GLU A 103 -7.35 2.95 11.66
N GLU A 104 -7.09 3.17 12.94
CA GLU A 104 -7.58 4.36 13.65
C GLU A 104 -7.12 5.67 12.97
N LYS A 105 -5.98 5.64 12.31
CA LYS A 105 -5.37 6.72 11.52
C LYS A 105 -4.75 6.19 10.23
N PRO A 106 -4.51 7.04 9.24
CA PRO A 106 -3.78 6.65 8.04
C PRO A 106 -2.36 6.18 8.36
N ILE A 107 -1.96 4.98 7.86
CA ILE A 107 -0.69 4.32 8.19
C ILE A 107 0.11 3.83 6.98
N GLY A 108 -0.49 3.78 5.80
CA GLY A 108 0.20 3.31 4.60
C GLY A 108 -0.35 3.92 3.34
N VAL A 109 0.46 3.96 2.28
CA VAL A 109 0.10 4.45 0.95
C VAL A 109 0.71 3.56 -0.12
N VAL A 110 0.00 3.42 -1.25
CA VAL A 110 0.50 2.73 -2.45
C VAL A 110 -0.07 3.40 -3.69
N SER A 111 0.70 3.41 -4.76
CA SER A 111 0.26 3.85 -6.09
C SER A 111 0.28 2.71 -7.10
N VAL A 112 -0.66 2.74 -8.05
CA VAL A 112 -0.79 1.74 -9.11
C VAL A 112 -1.06 2.44 -10.44
N THR A 113 -0.20 2.15 -11.44
CA THR A 113 -0.38 2.62 -12.81
C THR A 113 -0.41 1.40 -13.74
N LYS A 114 -1.60 1.01 -14.23
CA LYS A 114 -1.80 -0.23 -14.99
C LYS A 114 -1.33 -1.48 -14.19
N GLY A 115 -0.16 -2.03 -14.50
CA GLY A 115 0.47 -3.14 -13.77
C GLY A 115 1.60 -2.72 -12.83
N LEU A 116 2.05 -1.47 -12.90
CA LEU A 116 3.17 -0.99 -12.08
C LEU A 116 2.68 -0.55 -10.71
N ILE A 117 3.24 -1.19 -9.67
CA ILE A 117 3.01 -0.85 -8.25
C ILE A 117 4.21 -0.02 -7.77
N GLU A 118 3.94 1.18 -7.28
CA GLU A 118 4.96 2.11 -6.78
C GLU A 118 4.53 2.68 -5.44
N ASP A 119 5.43 3.42 -4.79
CA ASP A 119 5.15 4.17 -3.56
C ASP A 119 4.49 3.33 -2.46
N LEU A 120 4.85 2.03 -2.35
CA LEU A 120 4.36 1.17 -1.28
C LEU A 120 5.09 1.49 0.02
N TYR A 121 4.47 2.31 0.85
CA TYR A 121 5.01 2.75 2.14
C TYR A 121 4.06 2.45 3.28
N ILE A 122 4.63 2.00 4.40
CA ILE A 122 3.98 1.88 5.70
C ILE A 122 4.79 2.72 6.69
N LEU A 123 4.12 3.49 7.55
CA LEU A 123 4.79 4.26 8.60
C LEU A 123 5.76 3.37 9.38
N PRO A 124 6.97 3.85 9.75
CA PRO A 124 8.01 3.04 10.38
C PRO A 124 7.55 2.29 11.62
N ASP A 125 6.78 2.93 12.50
CA ASP A 125 6.23 2.36 13.73
C ASP A 125 5.11 1.33 13.51
N MET A 126 4.59 1.24 12.27
CA MET A 126 3.53 0.30 11.88
C MET A 126 4.05 -0.82 10.97
N GLN A 127 5.35 -0.89 10.74
CA GLN A 127 5.96 -1.97 9.94
C GLN A 127 6.02 -3.29 10.72
N ASN A 128 6.23 -4.40 9.98
CA ASN A 128 6.31 -5.77 10.52
C ASN A 128 5.02 -6.30 11.19
N MET A 129 3.90 -5.61 11.04
CA MET A 129 2.58 -5.98 11.56
C MET A 129 1.65 -6.57 10.48
N GLY A 130 2.18 -6.86 9.30
CA GLY A 130 1.42 -7.43 8.17
C GLY A 130 0.78 -6.40 7.24
N TYR A 131 0.77 -5.12 7.57
CA TYR A 131 0.13 -4.06 6.79
C TYR A 131 0.71 -3.89 5.38
N GLY A 132 2.04 -4.04 5.21
CA GLY A 132 2.66 -4.03 3.89
C GLY A 132 2.17 -5.15 2.99
N THR A 133 1.97 -6.35 3.55
CA THR A 133 1.37 -7.49 2.83
C THR A 133 -0.06 -7.19 2.40
N LYS A 134 -0.87 -6.66 3.31
CA LYS A 134 -2.27 -6.30 3.05
C LYS A 134 -2.38 -5.25 1.93
N LEU A 135 -1.59 -4.20 2.00
CA LEU A 135 -1.59 -3.12 1.02
C LEU A 135 -1.07 -3.58 -0.34
N LEU A 136 -0.02 -4.42 -0.37
CA LEU A 136 0.51 -5.02 -1.59
C LEU A 136 -0.51 -5.92 -2.29
N LEU A 137 -1.17 -6.83 -1.56
CA LEU A 137 -2.19 -7.72 -2.12
C LEU A 137 -3.37 -6.93 -2.69
N TYR A 138 -3.78 -5.85 -2.02
CA TYR A 138 -4.79 -4.94 -2.53
C TYR A 138 -4.33 -4.28 -3.84
N ALA A 139 -3.10 -3.76 -3.89
CA ALA A 139 -2.52 -3.13 -5.08
C ALA A 139 -2.44 -4.10 -6.27
N VAL A 140 -2.02 -5.35 -6.04
CA VAL A 140 -2.06 -6.41 -7.06
C VAL A 140 -3.46 -6.58 -7.64
N GLY A 141 -4.50 -6.58 -6.80
CA GLY A 141 -5.90 -6.67 -7.23
C GLY A 141 -6.41 -5.43 -8.00
N GLN A 142 -5.67 -4.31 -7.98
CA GLN A 142 -5.99 -3.11 -8.74
C GLN A 142 -5.26 -3.01 -10.08
N CYS A 143 -4.25 -3.86 -10.31
CA CYS A 143 -3.51 -3.92 -11.56
C CYS A 143 -4.41 -4.43 -12.69
N THR A 144 -4.26 -3.84 -13.88
CA THR A 144 -4.94 -4.27 -15.11
C THR A 144 -4.04 -5.13 -16.00
N ASP A 145 -2.74 -5.07 -15.75
CA ASP A 145 -1.70 -5.81 -16.45
C ASP A 145 -0.92 -6.66 -15.43
N THR A 146 0.09 -7.40 -15.87
CA THR A 146 1.00 -8.14 -14.99
C THR A 146 1.56 -7.19 -13.93
N SER A 147 1.41 -7.57 -12.65
CA SER A 147 1.90 -6.76 -11.54
C SER A 147 3.41 -6.73 -11.52
N THR A 148 3.98 -5.54 -11.62
CA THR A 148 5.43 -5.29 -11.55
C THR A 148 5.73 -4.23 -10.51
N LEU A 149 6.96 -4.21 -10.03
CA LEU A 149 7.46 -3.19 -9.11
C LEU A 149 8.99 -3.10 -9.20
N TRP A 150 9.52 -1.99 -8.75
CA TRP A 150 10.96 -1.76 -8.65
C TRP A 150 11.37 -1.56 -7.21
N ILE A 151 12.52 -2.14 -6.83
CA ILE A 151 13.10 -1.97 -5.50
C ILE A 151 14.58 -1.60 -5.61
N LEU A 152 15.05 -0.83 -4.65
CA LEU A 152 16.48 -0.62 -4.48
C LEU A 152 17.16 -1.96 -4.12
N GLU A 153 18.28 -2.29 -4.76
CA GLU A 153 18.99 -3.56 -4.61
C GLU A 153 19.35 -3.91 -3.15
N ASN A 154 19.52 -2.90 -2.31
CA ASN A 154 19.83 -3.06 -0.89
C ASN A 154 18.58 -3.08 0.03
N ASN A 155 17.36 -3.01 -0.51
CA ASN A 155 16.14 -3.03 0.28
C ASN A 155 15.66 -4.46 0.59
N VAL A 156 16.43 -5.14 1.43
CA VAL A 156 16.20 -6.55 1.82
C VAL A 156 14.82 -6.80 2.42
N ASN A 157 14.25 -5.82 3.12
CA ASN A 157 12.94 -5.97 3.76
C ASN A 157 11.82 -5.96 2.70
N ALA A 158 11.88 -5.08 1.73
CA ALA A 158 10.94 -5.05 0.61
C ALA A 158 11.08 -6.31 -0.25
N GLU A 159 12.30 -6.72 -0.58
CA GLU A 159 12.55 -7.93 -1.34
C GLU A 159 11.94 -9.17 -0.66
N ARG A 160 12.15 -9.33 0.65
CA ARG A 160 11.55 -10.43 1.42
C ARG A 160 10.02 -10.42 1.36
N LEU A 161 9.40 -9.25 1.45
CA LEU A 161 7.95 -9.11 1.32
C LEU A 161 7.48 -9.57 -0.07
N TYR A 162 8.12 -9.07 -1.14
CA TYR A 162 7.69 -9.34 -2.51
C TYR A 162 7.88 -10.81 -2.88
N ARG A 163 9.02 -11.41 -2.56
CA ARG A 163 9.28 -12.84 -2.78
C ARG A 163 8.26 -13.74 -2.04
N ARG A 164 7.87 -13.37 -0.82
CA ARG A 164 6.86 -14.12 -0.05
C ARG A 164 5.47 -14.11 -0.72
N ILE A 165 5.13 -13.04 -1.44
CA ILE A 165 3.86 -12.94 -2.18
C ILE A 165 3.94 -13.65 -3.54
N GLY A 166 5.13 -14.00 -4.01
CA GLY A 166 5.33 -14.73 -5.26
C GLY A 166 5.96 -13.87 -6.38
N PHE A 167 6.32 -12.64 -6.11
CA PHE A 167 7.08 -11.85 -7.08
C PHE A 167 8.46 -12.45 -7.29
N LYS A 168 8.91 -12.44 -8.54
CA LYS A 168 10.24 -12.90 -8.96
C LYS A 168 10.96 -11.80 -9.70
N GLU A 169 12.27 -11.77 -9.52
CA GLU A 169 13.16 -10.88 -10.26
C GLU A 169 13.09 -11.16 -11.75
N THR A 170 12.95 -10.12 -12.55
CA THR A 170 12.85 -10.24 -14.02
C THR A 170 14.20 -10.21 -14.73
N GLY A 171 15.25 -9.82 -14.02
CA GLY A 171 16.59 -9.55 -14.57
C GLY A 171 16.76 -8.13 -15.11
N ARG A 172 15.72 -7.30 -15.13
CA ARG A 172 15.83 -5.89 -15.51
C ARG A 172 16.35 -5.06 -14.34
N LYS A 173 17.29 -4.17 -14.64
CA LYS A 173 17.89 -3.23 -13.68
C LYS A 173 17.86 -1.82 -14.23
N ASN A 174 17.76 -0.85 -13.35
CA ASN A 174 17.82 0.58 -13.63
C ASN A 174 18.83 1.23 -12.70
N ALA A 175 19.89 1.84 -13.26
CA ALA A 175 20.92 2.50 -12.49
C ALA A 175 20.38 3.83 -11.92
N ILE A 176 20.31 3.94 -10.61
CA ILE A 176 19.93 5.17 -9.90
C ILE A 176 21.17 6.05 -9.66
N THR A 177 22.27 5.42 -9.24
CA THR A 177 23.58 6.07 -9.09
C THR A 177 24.67 5.11 -9.53
N ASN A 178 25.92 5.56 -9.53
CA ASN A 178 27.09 4.69 -9.82
C ASN A 178 27.27 3.51 -8.83
N LYS A 179 26.49 3.46 -7.75
CA LYS A 179 26.62 2.46 -6.67
C LYS A 179 25.28 1.87 -6.22
N LEU A 180 24.19 2.21 -6.87
CA LEU A 180 22.85 1.79 -6.43
C LEU A 180 21.95 1.60 -7.64
N ASP A 181 21.44 0.38 -7.79
CA ASP A 181 20.50 -0.01 -8.82
C ASP A 181 19.11 -0.25 -8.21
N GLU A 182 18.11 -0.07 -9.04
CA GLU A 182 16.79 -0.67 -8.83
C GLU A 182 16.66 -1.97 -9.63
N ILE A 183 16.02 -2.96 -9.04
CA ILE A 183 15.76 -4.26 -9.63
C ILE A 183 14.25 -4.40 -9.83
N GLU A 184 13.85 -4.86 -11.02
CA GLU A 184 12.44 -5.14 -11.29
C GLU A 184 12.03 -6.53 -10.83
N PHE A 185 10.84 -6.59 -10.22
CA PHE A 185 10.14 -7.81 -9.88
C PHE A 185 8.79 -7.85 -10.58
N ALA A 186 8.34 -9.07 -10.96
CA ALA A 186 7.03 -9.32 -11.52
C ALA A 186 6.34 -10.47 -10.80
N LEU A 187 5.02 -10.40 -10.67
CA LEU A 187 4.19 -11.48 -10.17
C LEU A 187 3.84 -12.39 -11.36
N THR A 188 4.30 -13.66 -11.31
CA THR A 188 4.15 -14.66 -12.38
C THR A 188 3.31 -15.84 -11.95
#